data_78c54b7d8ff978c8e876301e7dc2c8d8
#
_entry.id   78c54b7d8ff978c8e876301e7dc2c8d8
#
_cell.length_a   1.000
_cell.length_b   1.000
_cell.length_c   1.000
_cell.angle_alpha   90.00
_cell.angle_beta   90.00
_cell.angle_gamma   90.00
#
_symmetry.space_group_name_H-M   'P 1'
#
loop_
_entity.id
_entity.type
_entity.pdbx_description
1 polymer ?
#
loop_
_entity_poly.entity_id
_entity_poly.type
_entity_poly.pdbx_seq_one_letter_code
_entity_poly.pdbx_strand_id
1 'polypeptide(L)' 'MEAQVRSLGVAIRNGHDAISMTQTAEGALGEMENILQRVRELAVQAGNSTLSTSDRTAIQEEITALTSEINSIA' A
#
# COMPACT_ATOMS: atom_id res chain seq x y z
N MET A 1 41.16 7.87 16.56
CA MET A 1 40.98 7.54 15.14
C MET A 1 40.12 6.32 14.94
N GLU A 2 40.39 5.24 15.64
CA GLU A 2 39.60 4.01 15.52
C GLU A 2 38.14 4.22 15.94
N ALA A 3 37.89 4.99 17.00
CA ALA A 3 36.53 5.32 17.43
C ALA A 3 35.76 6.11 16.39
N GLN A 4 36.42 7.00 15.67
CA GLN A 4 35.82 7.77 14.57
C GLN A 4 35.50 6.88 13.36
N VAL A 5 36.37 5.93 13.06
CA VAL A 5 36.15 4.96 11.98
C VAL A 5 34.93 4.07 12.29
N ARG A 6 34.81 3.62 13.54
CA ARG A 6 33.66 2.84 13.99
C ARG A 6 32.37 3.63 13.92
N SER A 7 32.40 4.90 14.34
CA SER A 7 31.23 5.78 14.28
C SER A 7 30.77 6.01 12.85
N LEU A 8 31.72 6.20 11.93
CA LEU A 8 31.40 6.32 10.50
C LEU A 8 30.80 5.04 9.94
N GLY A 9 31.33 3.87 10.31
CA GLY A 9 30.79 2.59 9.89
C GLY A 9 29.36 2.36 10.36
N VAL A 10 29.07 2.74 11.62
CA VAL A 10 27.71 2.68 12.16
C VAL A 10 26.77 3.65 11.43
N ALA A 11 27.25 4.88 11.19
CA ALA A 11 26.45 5.88 10.46
C ALA A 11 26.12 5.43 9.04
N ILE A 12 27.07 4.83 8.33
CA ILE A 12 26.84 4.30 6.98
C ILE A 12 25.82 3.17 7.02
N ARG A 13 25.95 2.25 7.98
CA ARG A 13 24.99 1.15 8.16
C ARG A 13 23.60 1.66 8.45
N ASN A 14 23.49 2.63 9.36
CA ASN A 14 22.20 3.25 9.70
C ASN A 14 21.58 3.94 8.49
N GLY A 15 22.39 4.59 7.64
CA GLY A 15 21.96 5.19 6.40
C GLY A 15 21.39 4.16 5.43
N HIS A 16 22.08 3.01 5.26
CA HIS A 16 21.61 1.92 4.42
C HIS A 16 20.31 1.31 4.97
N ASP A 17 20.20 1.15 6.27
CA ASP A 17 18.99 0.63 6.92
C ASP A 17 17.80 1.59 6.68
N ALA A 18 18.03 2.89 6.79
CA ALA A 18 17.01 3.90 6.54
C ALA A 18 16.54 3.87 5.08
N ILE A 19 17.44 3.70 4.13
CA ILE A 19 17.10 3.56 2.71
C ILE A 19 16.25 2.30 2.48
N SER A 20 16.64 1.18 3.08
CA SER A 20 15.89 -0.08 2.98
C SER A 20 14.47 0.05 3.54
N MET A 21 14.32 0.71 4.68
CA MET A 21 13.02 0.98 5.29
C MET A 21 12.16 1.87 4.39
N THR A 22 12.76 2.90 3.80
CA THR A 22 12.08 3.81 2.88
C THR A 22 11.59 3.05 1.64
N GLN A 23 12.42 2.17 1.07
CA GLN A 23 12.04 1.36 -0.09
C GLN A 23 10.89 0.42 0.23
N THR A 24 10.90 -0.19 1.42
CA THR A 24 9.79 -1.03 1.89
C THR A 24 8.51 -0.22 2.03
N ALA A 25 8.60 0.97 2.62
CA ALA A 25 7.45 1.87 2.77
C ALA A 25 6.91 2.32 1.41
N GLU A 26 7.78 2.65 0.47
CA GLU A 26 7.39 3.02 -0.90
C GLU A 26 6.67 1.86 -1.60
N GLY A 27 7.16 0.63 -1.44
CA GLY A 27 6.50 -0.55 -1.98
C GLY A 27 5.10 -0.75 -1.41
N ALA A 28 4.94 -0.61 -0.09
CA ALA A 28 3.65 -0.72 0.57
C ALA A 28 2.69 0.39 0.11
N LEU A 29 3.17 1.62 0.01
CA LEU A 29 2.38 2.76 -0.48
C LEU A 29 1.94 2.55 -1.94
N GLY A 30 2.81 1.99 -2.77
CA GLY A 30 2.49 1.66 -4.16
C GLY A 30 1.38 0.60 -4.26
N GLU A 31 1.42 -0.42 -3.41
CA GLU A 31 0.36 -1.42 -3.33
C GLU A 31 -0.96 -0.79 -2.88
N MET A 32 -0.93 0.05 -1.87
CA MET A 32 -2.11 0.77 -1.38
C MET A 32 -2.71 1.66 -2.47
N GLU A 33 -1.87 2.36 -3.23
CA GLU A 33 -2.31 3.18 -4.35
C GLU A 33 -3.03 2.35 -5.41
N ASN A 34 -2.48 1.20 -5.78
CA ASN A 34 -3.10 0.30 -6.75
C ASN A 34 -4.45 -0.21 -6.27
N ILE A 35 -4.56 -0.56 -4.98
CA ILE A 35 -5.80 -1.01 -4.38
C ILE A 35 -6.84 0.13 -4.40
N LEU A 36 -6.45 1.35 -4.04
CA LEU A 36 -7.33 2.51 -4.04
C LEU A 36 -7.83 2.85 -5.45
N GLN A 37 -6.98 2.72 -6.46
CA GLN A 37 -7.38 2.88 -7.86
C GLN A 37 -8.44 1.85 -8.25
N ARG A 38 -8.27 0.60 -7.84
CA ARG A 38 -9.24 -0.46 -8.09
C ARG A 38 -10.57 -0.20 -7.38
N VAL A 39 -10.52 0.25 -6.12
CA VAL A 39 -11.72 0.65 -5.37
C VAL A 39 -12.46 1.77 -6.10
N ARG A 40 -11.73 2.75 -6.61
CA ARG A 40 -12.31 3.85 -7.38
C ARG A 40 -13.00 3.35 -8.64
N GLU A 41 -12.36 2.45 -9.39
CA GLU A 41 -12.95 1.84 -10.58
C GLU A 41 -14.26 1.11 -10.24
N LEU A 42 -14.27 0.36 -9.17
CA LEU A 42 -15.44 -0.37 -8.70
C LEU A 42 -16.56 0.58 -8.25
N ALA A 43 -16.21 1.67 -7.57
CA ALA A 43 -17.17 2.67 -7.14
C ALA A 43 -17.84 3.36 -8.35
N VAL A 44 -17.07 3.67 -9.39
CA VAL A 44 -17.59 4.23 -10.63
C VAL A 44 -18.51 3.23 -11.33
N GLN A 45 -18.10 1.97 -11.37
CA GLN A 45 -18.91 0.90 -11.96
C GLN A 45 -20.23 0.70 -11.20
N ALA A 46 -20.18 0.77 -9.86
CA ALA A 46 -21.38 0.64 -9.02
C ALA A 46 -22.40 1.78 -9.24
N GLY A 47 -21.94 2.93 -9.74
CA GLY A 47 -22.83 4.05 -10.11
C GLY A 47 -23.64 3.81 -11.37
N ASN A 48 -23.40 2.73 -12.10
CA ASN A 48 -24.14 2.41 -13.31
C ASN A 48 -25.56 1.93 -12.95
N SER A 49 -26.58 2.66 -13.40
CA SER A 49 -27.97 2.36 -13.08
C SER A 49 -28.51 1.09 -13.75
N THR A 50 -27.77 0.53 -14.71
CA THR A 50 -28.15 -0.72 -15.39
C THR A 50 -27.77 -1.98 -14.62
N LEU A 51 -26.98 -1.84 -13.55
CA LEU A 51 -26.55 -2.97 -12.73
C LEU A 51 -27.70 -3.51 -11.88
N SER A 52 -27.75 -4.82 -11.76
CA SER A 52 -28.68 -5.51 -10.85
C SER A 52 -28.23 -5.36 -9.39
N THR A 53 -29.10 -5.66 -8.44
CA THR A 53 -28.76 -5.73 -7.01
C THR A 53 -27.67 -6.75 -6.78
N SER A 54 -27.71 -7.88 -7.45
CA SER A 54 -26.72 -8.95 -7.40
C SER A 54 -25.33 -8.47 -7.83
N ASP A 55 -25.27 -7.69 -8.92
CA ASP A 55 -24.02 -7.09 -9.43
C ASP A 55 -23.45 -6.10 -8.43
N ARG A 56 -24.28 -5.26 -7.84
CA ARG A 56 -23.84 -4.28 -6.83
C ARG A 56 -23.34 -4.95 -5.55
N THR A 57 -23.97 -6.04 -5.15
CA THR A 57 -23.51 -6.83 -4.00
C THR A 57 -22.13 -7.42 -4.27
N ALA A 58 -21.89 -7.96 -5.47
CA ALA A 58 -20.59 -8.48 -5.85
C ALA A 58 -19.51 -7.40 -5.83
N ILE A 59 -19.81 -6.21 -6.33
CA ILE A 59 -18.89 -5.07 -6.28
C ILE A 59 -18.59 -4.67 -4.84
N GLN A 60 -19.61 -4.61 -3.98
CA GLN A 60 -19.43 -4.28 -2.57
C GLN A 60 -18.55 -5.30 -1.85
N GLU A 61 -18.70 -6.57 -2.13
CA GLU A 61 -17.87 -7.63 -1.58
C GLU A 61 -16.41 -7.47 -1.99
N GLU A 62 -16.15 -7.12 -3.26
CA GLU A 62 -14.80 -6.87 -3.74
C GLU A 62 -14.19 -5.64 -3.06
N ILE A 63 -14.94 -4.55 -2.90
CA ILE A 63 -14.50 -3.34 -2.20
C ILE A 63 -14.15 -3.67 -0.74
N THR A 64 -14.98 -4.45 -0.08
CA THR A 64 -14.74 -4.88 1.31
C THR A 64 -13.44 -5.69 1.42
N ALA A 65 -13.21 -6.62 0.50
CA ALA A 65 -11.98 -7.42 0.47
C ALA A 65 -10.74 -6.56 0.23
N LEU A 66 -10.82 -5.59 -0.68
CA LEU A 66 -9.72 -4.67 -0.97
C LEU A 66 -9.43 -3.74 0.21
N THR A 67 -10.45 -3.27 0.90
CA THR A 67 -10.30 -2.44 2.10
C THR A 67 -9.61 -3.23 3.22
N SER A 68 -9.97 -4.49 3.39
CA SER A 68 -9.31 -5.40 4.34
C SER A 68 -7.83 -5.58 3.99
N GLU A 69 -7.51 -5.69 2.71
CA GLU A 69 -6.12 -5.81 2.24
C GLU A 69 -5.31 -4.55 2.56
N ILE A 70 -5.87 -3.36 2.38
CA ILE A 70 -5.24 -2.09 2.76
C ILE A 70 -4.93 -2.09 4.27
N ASN A 71 -5.89 -2.51 5.09
CA ASN A 71 -5.70 -2.57 6.54
C ASN A 71 -4.58 -3.54 6.94
N SER A 72 -4.38 -4.61 6.17
CA SER A 72 -3.30 -5.57 6.40
C SER A 72 -1.93 -4.99 6.04
N ILE A 73 -1.86 -4.15 5.02
CA ILE A 73 -0.63 -3.48 4.59
C ILE A 73 -0.24 -2.37 5.57
N ALA A 74 -1.23 -1.63 6.02
CA ALA A 74 -1.02 -0.57 7.01
C ALA A 74 -0.79 -1.17 8.38
#